data_fd0e566623ed36db8b8f5f7d083569fa
#
_entry.id   fd0e566623ed36db8b8f5f7d083569fa
#
_cell.length_a   1.000
_cell.length_b   1.000
_cell.length_c   1.000
_cell.angle_alpha   90.00
_cell.angle_beta   90.00
_cell.angle_gamma   90.00
#
_symmetry.space_group_name_H-M   'P 1'
#
loop_
_entity.id
_entity.type
_entity.pdbx_description
1 polymer ?
#
loop_
_entity_poly.entity_id
_entity_poly.type
_entity_poly.pdbx_seq_one_letter_code
_entity_poly.pdbx_strand_id
1 'polypeptide(L)'
;KVLYLDCDVIVNGSLCELWNTDISDYAVAGVRDRINDYIRVYNRLGYPMSEGYINSGMMLINLKKWREDDFFKKAQQLACEKGASVLKNHDQDIINAIYHEQILMLPFRYNLLEYYLYVEEWLYLDRKYYPEIIDACNNPAIIHFCMPQKPWHYECINPFKELYYKYRKMTPWPEVVLTHKMQKLSRKQKIKGLLGKLGLYHIESKPTLRREVNVIEELNNVLF
;
A
#
# COMPACT_ATOMS: atom_id res chain seq x y z
N LYS A 1 -18.23 10.00 11.14
CA LYS A 1 -17.08 9.26 10.57
C LYS A 1 -16.69 9.81 9.21
N VAL A 2 -15.49 9.49 8.73
CA VAL A 2 -14.97 9.88 7.42
C VAL A 2 -14.25 8.70 6.78
N LEU A 3 -14.37 8.58 5.46
CA LEU A 3 -13.54 7.69 4.65
C LEU A 3 -12.35 8.50 4.12
N TYR A 4 -11.14 8.12 4.51
CA TYR A 4 -9.88 8.63 3.98
C TYR A 4 -9.37 7.72 2.87
N LEU A 5 -8.92 8.29 1.79
CA LEU A 5 -8.31 7.58 0.66
C LEU A 5 -7.05 8.34 0.20
N ASP A 6 -5.98 7.62 -0.04
CA ASP A 6 -4.79 8.16 -0.72
C ASP A 6 -5.13 8.52 -2.18
N CYS A 7 -4.30 9.37 -2.80
CA CYS A 7 -4.53 9.85 -4.17
C CYS A 7 -4.13 8.84 -5.26
N ASP A 8 -3.53 7.72 -4.91
CA ASP A 8 -3.08 6.65 -5.79
C ASP A 8 -3.95 5.37 -5.68
N VAL A 9 -5.24 5.57 -5.42
CA VAL A 9 -6.24 4.50 -5.39
C VAL A 9 -7.26 4.63 -6.52
N ILE A 10 -7.86 3.50 -6.89
CA ILE A 10 -9.04 3.44 -7.77
C ILE A 10 -10.17 2.76 -7.00
N VAL A 11 -11.32 3.44 -6.92
CA VAL A 11 -12.57 2.85 -6.43
C VAL A 11 -13.25 2.14 -7.61
N ASN A 12 -13.28 0.80 -7.53
CA ASN A 12 -13.79 -0.05 -8.62
C ASN A 12 -15.10 -0.77 -8.25
N GLY A 13 -15.51 -0.73 -7.01
CA GLY A 13 -16.72 -1.39 -6.52
C GLY A 13 -17.55 -0.51 -5.59
N SER A 14 -18.70 -1.03 -5.16
CA SER A 14 -19.55 -0.35 -4.17
C SER A 14 -18.84 -0.24 -2.82
N LEU A 15 -18.93 0.93 -2.21
CA LEU A 15 -18.43 1.21 -0.85
C LEU A 15 -19.57 1.28 0.18
N CYS A 16 -20.82 0.88 -0.19
CA CYS A 16 -21.96 0.97 0.72
C CYS A 16 -21.75 0.14 2.00
N GLU A 17 -21.30 -1.09 1.88
CA GLU A 17 -21.02 -1.95 3.03
C GLU A 17 -19.91 -1.38 3.90
N LEU A 18 -18.80 -0.95 3.27
CA LEU A 18 -17.69 -0.28 3.97
C LEU A 18 -18.21 0.95 4.74
N TRP A 19 -18.99 1.81 4.09
CA TRP A 19 -19.52 3.01 4.73
C TRP A 19 -20.47 2.68 5.89
N ASN A 20 -21.26 1.61 5.78
CA ASN A 20 -22.20 1.18 6.81
C ASN A 20 -21.54 0.37 7.94
N THR A 21 -20.27 0.02 7.82
CA THR A 21 -19.54 -0.65 8.90
C THR A 21 -19.63 0.18 10.18
N ASP A 22 -20.04 -0.46 11.27
CA ASP A 22 -20.08 0.17 12.58
C ASP A 22 -18.66 0.24 13.16
N ILE A 23 -18.20 1.44 13.46
CA ILE A 23 -16.92 1.74 14.09
C ILE A 23 -17.09 2.53 15.39
N SER A 24 -18.25 2.44 16.04
CA SER A 24 -18.54 3.20 17.27
C SER A 24 -17.54 2.90 18.39
N ASP A 25 -17.12 1.65 18.50
CA ASP A 25 -16.15 1.18 19.51
C ASP A 25 -14.70 1.34 19.08
N TYR A 26 -14.45 1.66 17.80
CA TYR A 26 -13.11 1.74 17.21
C TYR A 26 -12.72 3.18 16.90
N ALA A 27 -11.44 3.47 16.95
CA ALA A 27 -10.90 4.76 16.53
C ALA A 27 -10.74 4.85 15.00
N VAL A 28 -10.42 3.72 14.39
CA VAL A 28 -10.18 3.59 12.96
C VAL A 28 -10.47 2.16 12.49
N ALA A 29 -10.95 2.01 11.26
CA ALA A 29 -10.98 0.73 10.56
C ALA A 29 -10.12 0.81 9.30
N GLY A 30 -9.37 -0.25 9.01
CA GLY A 30 -8.45 -0.32 7.86
C GLY A 30 -8.09 -1.74 7.50
N VAL A 31 -7.40 -1.89 6.38
CA VAL A 31 -6.96 -3.19 5.85
C VAL A 31 -5.52 -3.46 6.27
N ARG A 32 -5.21 -4.71 6.56
CA ARG A 32 -3.86 -5.15 6.92
C ARG A 32 -2.85 -4.71 5.87
N ASP A 33 -1.72 -4.20 6.34
CA ASP A 33 -0.55 -3.97 5.49
C ASP A 33 0.23 -5.27 5.33
N ARG A 34 1.00 -5.42 4.25
CA ARG A 34 1.89 -6.58 4.03
C ARG A 34 2.90 -6.81 5.17
N ILE A 35 3.27 -5.75 5.87
CA ILE A 35 4.22 -5.81 6.99
C ILE A 35 3.56 -6.21 8.31
N ASN A 36 2.25 -6.53 8.29
CA ASN A 36 1.50 -6.96 9.46
C ASN A 36 2.16 -8.14 10.19
N ASP A 37 2.77 -9.06 9.47
CA ASP A 37 3.40 -10.26 10.06
C ASP A 37 4.90 -10.08 10.35
N TYR A 38 5.43 -8.85 10.26
CA TYR A 38 6.83 -8.56 10.56
C TYR A 38 7.02 -8.12 12.01
N ILE A 39 7.39 -9.04 12.89
CA ILE A 39 7.63 -8.79 14.33
C ILE A 39 8.51 -7.55 14.60
N ARG A 40 9.44 -7.22 13.71
CA ARG A 40 10.31 -6.04 13.85
C ARG A 40 9.54 -4.71 13.85
N VAL A 41 8.37 -4.65 13.20
CA VAL A 41 7.53 -3.46 13.17
C VAL A 41 6.96 -3.22 14.55
N TYR A 42 6.42 -4.25 15.17
CA TYR A 42 5.81 -4.22 16.50
C TYR A 42 6.83 -3.91 17.60
N ASN A 43 7.99 -4.58 17.56
CA ASN A 43 9.10 -4.29 18.48
C ASN A 43 9.55 -2.81 18.39
N ARG A 44 9.57 -2.26 17.18
CA ARG A 44 9.94 -0.87 16.93
C ARG A 44 8.88 0.11 17.45
N LEU A 45 7.62 -0.21 17.27
CA LEU A 45 6.49 0.64 17.67
C LEU A 45 6.13 0.45 19.14
N GLY A 46 6.38 -0.72 19.73
CA GLY A 46 6.23 -0.98 21.16
C GLY A 46 4.85 -1.52 21.53
N TYR A 47 4.20 -2.31 20.63
CA TYR A 47 2.94 -2.97 20.92
C TYR A 47 2.91 -4.42 20.38
N PRO A 48 1.99 -5.29 20.86
CA PRO A 48 1.95 -6.72 20.49
C PRO A 48 1.54 -6.92 19.03
N MET A 49 2.15 -7.93 18.36
CA MET A 49 1.80 -8.30 16.98
C MET A 49 0.35 -8.82 16.84
N SER A 50 -0.24 -9.32 17.92
CA SER A 50 -1.65 -9.76 17.96
C SER A 50 -2.64 -8.67 17.56
N GLU A 51 -2.30 -7.40 17.85
CA GLU A 51 -3.15 -6.24 17.54
C GLU A 51 -3.18 -5.89 16.05
N GLY A 52 -2.21 -6.37 15.29
CA GLY A 52 -2.13 -6.14 13.85
C GLY A 52 -1.61 -4.76 13.48
N TYR A 53 -1.50 -4.54 12.16
CA TYR A 53 -0.99 -3.30 11.57
C TYR A 53 -1.73 -3.02 10.26
N ILE A 54 -2.40 -1.87 10.15
CA ILE A 54 -3.14 -1.46 8.96
C ILE A 54 -2.33 -0.56 8.05
N ASN A 55 -2.66 -0.58 6.77
CA ASN A 55 -2.20 0.42 5.81
C ASN A 55 -3.06 1.69 5.92
N SER A 56 -2.43 2.86 5.99
CA SER A 56 -3.11 4.15 6.17
C SER A 56 -3.73 4.72 4.89
N GLY A 57 -3.47 4.13 3.73
CA GLY A 57 -3.95 4.65 2.45
C GLY A 57 -5.45 4.48 2.20
N MET A 58 -6.13 3.65 3.00
CA MET A 58 -7.58 3.60 3.12
C MET A 58 -7.96 3.40 4.58
N MET A 59 -8.75 4.32 5.12
CA MET A 59 -9.20 4.26 6.51
C MET A 59 -10.64 4.78 6.65
N LEU A 60 -11.45 4.07 7.42
CA LEU A 60 -12.71 4.59 7.94
C LEU A 60 -12.44 5.10 9.36
N ILE A 61 -12.52 6.42 9.56
CA ILE A 61 -12.06 7.09 10.78
C ILE A 61 -13.25 7.55 11.63
N ASN A 62 -13.21 7.26 12.93
CA ASN A 62 -14.14 7.79 13.92
C ASN A 62 -13.62 9.15 14.43
N LEU A 63 -13.99 10.24 13.73
CA LEU A 63 -13.54 11.59 14.08
C LEU A 63 -13.97 12.04 15.48
N LYS A 64 -15.10 11.50 16.01
CA LYS A 64 -15.52 11.82 17.38
C LYS A 64 -14.47 11.32 18.36
N LYS A 65 -14.09 10.03 18.23
CA LYS A 65 -13.10 9.39 19.10
C LYS A 65 -11.72 10.05 18.97
N TRP A 66 -11.29 10.39 17.75
CA TRP A 66 -10.03 11.10 17.53
C TRP A 66 -9.96 12.46 18.23
N ARG A 67 -11.10 13.21 18.29
CA ARG A 67 -11.17 14.48 19.00
C ARG A 67 -11.19 14.28 20.51
N GLU A 68 -11.97 13.31 21.00
CA GLU A 68 -12.04 12.96 22.43
C GLU A 68 -10.68 12.50 22.97
N ASP A 69 -9.91 11.78 22.16
CA ASP A 69 -8.58 11.28 22.49
C ASP A 69 -7.47 12.31 22.33
N ASP A 70 -7.75 13.50 21.78
CA ASP A 70 -6.76 14.51 21.39
C ASP A 70 -5.64 13.91 20.51
N PHE A 71 -6.06 13.19 19.46
CA PHE A 71 -5.14 12.46 18.56
C PHE A 71 -3.97 13.31 18.08
N PHE A 72 -4.22 14.58 17.72
CA PHE A 72 -3.18 15.45 17.19
C PHE A 72 -2.04 15.66 18.19
N LYS A 73 -2.37 15.91 19.46
CA LYS A 73 -1.39 16.08 20.54
C LYS A 73 -0.62 14.79 20.80
N LYS A 74 -1.31 13.63 20.86
CA LYS A 74 -0.68 12.31 21.00
C LYS A 74 0.28 12.02 19.85
N ALA A 75 -0.13 12.33 18.61
CA ALA A 75 0.69 12.13 17.40
C ALA A 75 1.95 13.01 17.42
N GLN A 76 1.83 14.28 17.79
CA GLN A 76 2.98 15.18 17.93
C GLN A 76 3.94 14.70 19.02
N GLN A 77 3.41 14.31 20.17
CA GLN A 77 4.23 13.80 21.27
C GLN A 77 4.99 12.54 20.84
N LEU A 78 4.29 11.56 20.25
CA LEU A 78 4.90 10.32 19.76
C LEU A 78 5.98 10.58 18.70
N ALA A 79 5.72 11.53 17.79
CA ALA A 79 6.69 11.90 16.76
C ALA A 79 7.95 12.56 17.36
N CYS A 80 7.80 13.39 18.38
CA CYS A 80 8.92 13.99 19.12
C CYS A 80 9.72 12.94 19.91
N GLU A 81 9.04 12.02 20.58
CA GLU A 81 9.68 11.01 21.43
C GLU A 81 10.42 9.94 20.61
N LYS A 82 9.80 9.42 19.57
CA LYS A 82 10.36 8.30 18.78
C LYS A 82 11.23 8.75 17.62
N GLY A 83 10.91 9.88 16.99
CA GLY A 83 11.64 10.42 15.85
C GLY A 83 11.53 9.59 14.56
N ALA A 84 12.03 10.15 13.45
CA ALA A 84 11.92 9.56 12.12
C ALA A 84 12.70 8.22 11.96
N SER A 85 13.67 7.93 12.79
CA SER A 85 14.41 6.64 12.76
C SER A 85 13.54 5.46 13.22
N VAL A 86 12.54 5.73 14.06
CA VAL A 86 11.57 4.75 14.55
C VAL A 86 10.30 4.78 13.69
N LEU A 87 9.76 5.97 13.38
CA LEU A 87 8.53 6.13 12.59
C LEU A 87 8.82 6.08 11.07
N LYS A 88 9.17 4.91 10.56
CA LYS A 88 9.63 4.70 9.17
C LYS A 88 8.51 4.86 8.14
N ASN A 89 7.29 4.52 8.53
CA ASN A 89 6.09 4.62 7.68
C ASN A 89 5.24 5.84 8.09
N HIS A 90 5.88 6.89 8.61
CA HIS A 90 5.29 8.20 8.90
C HIS A 90 3.98 8.14 9.69
N ASP A 91 2.90 8.67 9.14
CA ASP A 91 1.55 8.69 9.71
C ASP A 91 0.97 7.30 9.97
N GLN A 92 1.26 6.34 9.11
CA GLN A 92 0.83 4.95 9.28
C GLN A 92 1.38 4.34 10.59
N ASP A 93 2.66 4.55 10.88
CA ASP A 93 3.26 4.09 12.15
C ASP A 93 2.63 4.78 13.36
N ILE A 94 2.34 6.08 13.25
CA ILE A 94 1.73 6.87 14.33
C ILE A 94 0.32 6.37 14.64
N ILE A 95 -0.52 6.21 13.62
CA ILE A 95 -1.91 5.75 13.77
C ILE A 95 -1.95 4.36 14.40
N ASN A 96 -1.15 3.43 13.87
CA ASN A 96 -1.07 2.08 14.39
C ASN A 96 -0.53 2.06 15.85
N ALA A 97 0.50 2.84 16.17
CA ALA A 97 1.06 2.88 17.52
C ALA A 97 0.10 3.47 18.55
N ILE A 98 -0.72 4.47 18.16
CA ILE A 98 -1.66 5.11 19.09
C ILE A 98 -2.93 4.28 19.27
N TYR A 99 -3.41 3.63 18.21
CA TYR A 99 -4.73 3.00 18.18
C TYR A 99 -4.71 1.48 18.04
N HIS A 100 -3.56 0.77 18.21
CA HIS A 100 -3.47 -0.67 17.97
C HIS A 100 -4.58 -1.49 18.62
N GLU A 101 -5.04 -1.15 19.84
CA GLU A 101 -6.15 -1.82 20.54
C GLU A 101 -7.55 -1.38 20.05
N GLN A 102 -7.63 -0.38 19.18
CA GLN A 102 -8.88 0.25 18.75
C GLN A 102 -8.99 0.31 17.21
N ILE A 103 -8.34 -0.65 16.54
CA ILE A 103 -8.41 -0.83 15.09
C ILE A 103 -9.39 -1.95 14.76
N LEU A 104 -10.38 -1.66 13.90
CA LEU A 104 -11.19 -2.69 13.25
C LEU A 104 -10.52 -3.12 11.94
N MET A 105 -10.17 -4.41 11.84
CA MET A 105 -9.61 -4.97 10.60
C MET A 105 -10.71 -5.17 9.56
N LEU A 106 -10.51 -4.60 8.38
CA LEU A 106 -11.44 -4.69 7.25
C LEU A 106 -10.96 -5.73 6.23
N PRO A 107 -11.88 -6.27 5.41
CA PRO A 107 -11.56 -7.15 4.30
C PRO A 107 -10.59 -6.55 3.30
N PHE A 108 -9.67 -7.39 2.75
CA PHE A 108 -8.62 -6.98 1.81
C PHE A 108 -9.16 -6.29 0.56
N ARG A 109 -10.38 -6.62 0.12
CA ARG A 109 -11.02 -5.99 -1.05
C ARG A 109 -11.18 -4.47 -0.94
N TYR A 110 -11.20 -3.91 0.28
CA TYR A 110 -11.36 -2.47 0.52
C TYR A 110 -10.04 -1.68 0.48
N ASN A 111 -8.90 -2.37 0.40
CA ASN A 111 -7.61 -1.74 0.14
C ASN A 111 -6.67 -2.80 -0.44
N LEU A 112 -6.94 -3.25 -1.68
CA LEU A 112 -6.10 -4.23 -2.35
C LEU A 112 -4.75 -3.58 -2.67
N LEU A 113 -3.79 -3.82 -1.81
CA LEU A 113 -2.41 -3.36 -1.98
C LEU A 113 -1.75 -4.12 -3.14
N GLU A 114 -0.97 -3.41 -3.94
CA GLU A 114 -0.27 -4.02 -5.08
C GLU A 114 0.60 -5.21 -4.70
N TYR A 115 1.13 -5.26 -3.49
CA TYR A 115 1.92 -6.39 -2.97
C TYR A 115 1.14 -7.72 -3.00
N TYR A 116 -0.15 -7.69 -2.75
CA TYR A 116 -1.00 -8.89 -2.74
C TYR A 116 -1.27 -9.47 -4.13
N LEU A 117 -0.86 -8.78 -5.18
CA LEU A 117 -0.93 -9.27 -6.56
C LEU A 117 0.25 -10.19 -6.92
N TYR A 118 1.24 -10.33 -6.04
CA TYR A 118 2.45 -11.11 -6.29
C TYR A 118 2.59 -12.24 -5.26
N VAL A 119 2.52 -13.49 -5.72
CA VAL A 119 2.53 -14.68 -4.84
C VAL A 119 3.79 -14.77 -3.98
N GLU A 120 4.92 -14.27 -4.48
CA GLU A 120 6.19 -14.23 -3.75
C GLU A 120 6.10 -13.42 -2.45
N GLU A 121 5.25 -12.42 -2.40
CA GLU A 121 5.02 -11.60 -1.21
C GLU A 121 4.16 -12.34 -0.16
N TRP A 122 3.42 -13.39 -0.57
CA TRP A 122 2.57 -14.16 0.33
C TRP A 122 3.35 -15.09 1.26
N LEU A 123 4.59 -15.41 0.94
CA LEU A 123 5.46 -16.24 1.79
C LEU A 123 5.61 -15.70 3.22
N TYR A 124 5.37 -14.42 3.41
CA TYR A 124 5.47 -13.72 4.68
C TYR A 124 4.11 -13.51 5.38
N LEU A 125 3.01 -13.96 4.76
CA LEU A 125 1.67 -13.81 5.29
C LEU A 125 1.19 -15.12 5.92
N ASP A 126 0.38 -15.02 6.97
CA ASP A 126 -0.33 -16.17 7.52
C ASP A 126 -1.29 -16.74 6.45
N ARG A 127 -1.17 -18.04 6.19
CA ARG A 127 -1.96 -18.75 5.16
C ARG A 127 -3.47 -18.62 5.33
N LYS A 128 -3.94 -18.36 6.54
CA LYS A 128 -5.37 -18.14 6.81
C LYS A 128 -5.95 -16.98 6.01
N TYR A 129 -5.12 -16.02 5.55
CA TYR A 129 -5.56 -14.86 4.76
C TYR A 129 -5.62 -15.15 3.25
N TYR A 130 -5.02 -16.23 2.77
CA TYR A 130 -4.94 -16.52 1.33
C TYR A 130 -6.31 -16.54 0.63
N PRO A 131 -7.35 -17.24 1.15
CA PRO A 131 -8.66 -17.25 0.49
C PRO A 131 -9.27 -15.86 0.33
N GLU A 132 -9.13 -15.00 1.34
CA GLU A 132 -9.65 -13.63 1.31
C GLU A 132 -8.86 -12.72 0.36
N ILE A 133 -7.53 -12.90 0.28
CA ILE A 133 -6.68 -12.16 -0.67
C ILE A 133 -7.02 -12.56 -2.10
N ILE A 134 -7.25 -13.85 -2.38
CA ILE A 134 -7.68 -14.33 -3.69
C ILE A 134 -9.02 -13.70 -4.09
N ASP A 135 -9.99 -13.69 -3.18
CA ASP A 135 -11.27 -13.03 -3.44
C ASP A 135 -11.08 -11.52 -3.71
N ALA A 136 -10.26 -10.86 -2.92
CA ALA A 136 -9.93 -9.45 -3.12
C ALA A 136 -9.26 -9.17 -4.48
N CYS A 137 -8.37 -10.06 -4.95
CA CYS A 137 -7.74 -9.94 -6.27
C CYS A 137 -8.76 -10.10 -7.41
N ASN A 138 -9.76 -10.96 -7.23
CA ASN A 138 -10.81 -11.19 -8.22
C ASN A 138 -11.88 -10.09 -8.21
N ASN A 139 -12.22 -9.56 -7.02
CA ASN A 139 -13.32 -8.62 -6.80
C ASN A 139 -12.91 -7.40 -5.97
N PRO A 140 -11.89 -6.63 -6.39
CA PRO A 140 -11.41 -5.49 -5.60
C PRO A 140 -12.46 -4.35 -5.60
N ALA A 141 -12.79 -3.85 -4.41
CA ALA A 141 -13.60 -2.63 -4.28
C ALA A 141 -12.71 -1.38 -4.37
N ILE A 142 -11.53 -1.41 -3.76
CA ILE A 142 -10.51 -0.36 -3.86
C ILE A 142 -9.17 -1.00 -4.23
N ILE A 143 -8.56 -0.51 -5.30
CA ILE A 143 -7.22 -0.92 -5.76
C ILE A 143 -6.25 0.18 -5.39
N HIS A 144 -5.18 -0.16 -4.67
CA HIS A 144 -4.18 0.78 -4.19
C HIS A 144 -2.84 0.56 -4.87
N PHE A 145 -2.43 1.52 -5.68
CA PHE A 145 -1.13 1.50 -6.38
C PHE A 145 0.00 1.97 -5.45
N CYS A 146 0.17 1.27 -4.32
CA CYS A 146 1.10 1.65 -3.25
C CYS A 146 2.59 1.51 -3.62
N MET A 147 2.91 0.81 -4.72
CA MET A 147 4.29 0.67 -5.20
C MET A 147 4.83 1.98 -5.79
N PRO A 148 6.16 2.14 -5.83
CA PRO A 148 6.79 3.33 -6.41
C PRO A 148 6.51 3.54 -7.91
N GLN A 149 6.19 2.48 -8.66
CA GLN A 149 5.82 2.53 -10.07
C GLN A 149 4.31 2.74 -10.19
N LYS A 150 3.90 4.02 -10.21
CA LYS A 150 2.49 4.40 -10.29
C LYS A 150 1.91 4.15 -11.70
N PRO A 151 0.57 4.04 -11.85
CA PRO A 151 -0.05 3.78 -13.17
C PRO A 151 0.29 4.83 -14.24
N TRP A 152 0.67 6.05 -13.84
CA TRP A 152 1.14 7.10 -14.76
C TRP A 152 2.64 7.02 -15.09
N HIS A 153 3.35 5.97 -14.64
CA HIS A 153 4.72 5.70 -15.04
C HIS A 153 4.78 4.62 -16.12
N TYR A 154 5.73 4.73 -17.04
CA TYR A 154 5.98 3.71 -18.07
C TYR A 154 6.33 2.36 -17.46
N GLU A 155 7.00 2.36 -16.32
CA GLU A 155 7.48 1.17 -15.60
C GLU A 155 6.38 0.45 -14.80
N CYS A 156 5.15 0.95 -14.79
CA CYS A 156 4.05 0.31 -14.08
C CYS A 156 3.67 -1.03 -14.71
N ILE A 157 3.82 -2.10 -13.93
CA ILE A 157 3.47 -3.48 -14.32
C ILE A 157 2.18 -3.98 -13.66
N ASN A 158 1.52 -3.13 -12.85
CA ASN A 158 0.31 -3.50 -12.14
C ASN A 158 -0.79 -3.93 -13.13
N PRO A 159 -1.41 -5.12 -12.97
CA PRO A 159 -2.43 -5.64 -13.90
C PRO A 159 -3.68 -4.76 -13.98
N PHE A 160 -3.97 -3.97 -12.93
CA PHE A 160 -5.11 -3.06 -12.90
C PHE A 160 -4.83 -1.67 -13.48
N LYS A 161 -3.66 -1.42 -14.05
CA LYS A 161 -3.32 -0.11 -14.58
C LYS A 161 -4.27 0.37 -15.68
N GLU A 162 -4.89 -0.55 -16.43
CA GLU A 162 -5.87 -0.18 -17.46
C GLU A 162 -7.15 0.42 -16.86
N LEU A 163 -7.52 0.06 -15.63
CA LEU A 163 -8.62 0.73 -14.92
C LEU A 163 -8.29 2.19 -14.61
N TYR A 164 -7.03 2.48 -14.26
CA TYR A 164 -6.59 3.86 -14.09
C TYR A 164 -6.81 4.67 -15.36
N TYR A 165 -6.44 4.15 -16.53
CA TYR A 165 -6.65 4.84 -17.81
C TYR A 165 -8.12 4.98 -18.17
N LYS A 166 -8.93 3.94 -17.89
CA LYS A 166 -10.37 3.98 -18.07
C LYS A 166 -11.00 5.15 -17.29
N TYR A 167 -10.73 5.24 -15.99
CA TYR A 167 -11.29 6.30 -15.15
C TYR A 167 -10.69 7.67 -15.47
N ARG A 168 -9.41 7.75 -15.78
CA ARG A 168 -8.75 8.98 -16.16
C ARG A 168 -9.39 9.62 -17.41
N LYS A 169 -9.78 8.82 -18.40
CA LYS A 169 -10.49 9.31 -19.59
C LYS A 169 -11.81 9.99 -19.28
N MET A 170 -12.39 9.73 -18.10
CA MET A 170 -13.64 10.35 -17.63
C MET A 170 -13.40 11.65 -16.85
N THR A 171 -12.15 12.06 -16.67
CA THR A 171 -11.75 13.29 -15.97
C THR A 171 -11.46 14.43 -16.97
N PRO A 172 -11.35 15.69 -16.51
CA PRO A 172 -10.91 16.81 -17.35
C PRO A 172 -9.49 16.70 -17.90
N TRP A 173 -8.69 15.69 -17.46
CA TRP A 173 -7.29 15.51 -17.86
C TRP A 173 -7.02 14.14 -18.53
N PRO A 174 -7.72 13.79 -19.63
CA PRO A 174 -7.60 12.46 -20.25
C PRO A 174 -6.23 12.23 -20.89
N GLU A 175 -5.56 13.30 -21.34
CA GLU A 175 -4.34 13.27 -22.16
C GLU A 175 -3.04 13.50 -21.35
N VAL A 176 -3.03 13.18 -20.06
CA VAL A 176 -1.79 13.31 -19.27
C VAL A 176 -0.71 12.39 -19.82
N VAL A 177 0.44 12.95 -20.18
CA VAL A 177 1.59 12.20 -20.71
C VAL A 177 2.17 11.33 -19.61
N LEU A 178 2.49 10.07 -19.96
CA LEU A 178 3.21 9.19 -19.08
C LEU A 178 4.61 9.73 -18.77
N THR A 179 5.06 9.50 -17.56
CA THR A 179 6.39 9.91 -17.11
C THR A 179 7.21 8.69 -16.73
N HIS A 180 8.53 8.82 -16.78
CA HIS A 180 9.40 7.84 -16.16
C HIS A 180 9.49 8.11 -14.66
N LYS A 181 9.50 7.05 -13.86
CA LYS A 181 9.82 7.17 -12.45
C LYS A 181 11.21 7.80 -12.33
N MET A 182 11.32 8.92 -11.61
CA MET A 182 12.62 9.54 -11.32
C MET A 182 13.46 8.60 -10.44
N GLN A 183 14.39 7.87 -11.04
CA GLN A 183 15.37 7.11 -10.29
C GLN A 183 16.35 8.09 -9.65
N LYS A 184 16.38 8.15 -8.32
CA LYS A 184 17.53 8.74 -7.61
C LYS A 184 18.73 7.83 -7.85
N LEU A 185 19.48 8.11 -8.91
CA LEU A 185 20.70 7.39 -9.24
C LEU A 185 21.65 7.50 -8.04
N SER A 186 22.15 6.37 -7.55
CA SER A 186 23.21 6.35 -6.56
C SER A 186 24.46 7.04 -7.13
N ARG A 187 25.35 7.53 -6.26
CA ARG A 187 26.62 8.15 -6.68
C ARG A 187 27.39 7.26 -7.66
N LYS A 188 27.38 5.95 -7.40
CA LYS A 188 28.01 4.91 -8.25
C LYS A 188 27.35 4.78 -9.64
N GLN A 189 26.02 4.86 -9.70
CA GLN A 189 25.27 4.84 -10.98
C GLN A 189 25.45 6.11 -11.79
N LYS A 190 25.55 7.28 -11.13
CA LYS A 190 25.84 8.57 -11.80
C LYS A 190 27.24 8.53 -12.44
N ILE A 191 28.23 8.00 -11.74
CA ILE A 191 29.60 7.84 -12.26
C ILE A 191 29.61 6.86 -13.43
N LYS A 192 28.96 5.70 -13.32
CA LYS A 192 28.83 4.74 -14.43
C LYS A 192 28.13 5.33 -15.65
N GLY A 193 27.07 6.10 -15.44
CA GLY A 193 26.37 6.79 -16.51
C GLY A 193 27.24 7.84 -17.21
N LEU A 194 28.08 8.57 -16.47
CA LEU A 194 29.04 9.51 -17.03
C LEU A 194 30.13 8.80 -17.86
N LEU A 195 30.68 7.71 -17.29
CA LEU A 195 31.69 6.89 -17.99
C LEU A 195 31.12 6.23 -19.25
N GLY A 196 29.85 5.82 -19.23
CA GLY A 196 29.15 5.28 -20.40
C GLY A 196 29.01 6.34 -21.51
N LYS A 197 28.67 7.59 -21.16
CA LYS A 197 28.58 8.70 -22.11
C LYS A 197 29.95 9.07 -22.75
N LEU A 198 31.03 8.80 -22.02
CA LEU A 198 32.41 8.99 -22.48
C LEU A 198 32.98 7.76 -23.22
N GLY A 199 32.17 6.72 -23.44
CA GLY A 199 32.64 5.46 -24.05
C GLY A 199 33.59 4.62 -23.21
N LEU A 200 33.80 5.00 -21.94
CA LEU A 200 34.75 4.33 -21.01
C LEU A 200 34.11 3.20 -20.19
N TYR A 201 32.80 2.99 -20.33
CA TYR A 201 32.06 1.91 -19.64
C TYR A 201 30.89 1.43 -20.51
N HIS A 202 30.88 0.13 -20.79
CA HIS A 202 29.76 -0.49 -21.52
C HIS A 202 28.65 -0.81 -20.52
N ILE A 203 27.48 -0.18 -20.67
CA ILE A 203 26.31 -0.50 -19.87
C ILE A 203 25.63 -1.68 -20.58
N GLU A 204 25.90 -2.90 -20.12
CA GLU A 204 25.02 -4.02 -20.46
C GLU A 204 23.63 -3.72 -19.90
N SER A 205 22.70 -3.40 -20.77
CA SER A 205 21.28 -3.44 -20.45
C SER A 205 20.92 -4.91 -20.22
N LYS A 206 20.95 -5.36 -18.96
CA LYS A 206 20.29 -6.62 -18.62
C LYS A 206 18.83 -6.44 -19.02
N PRO A 207 18.29 -7.26 -19.94
CA PRO A 207 16.85 -7.27 -20.15
C PRO A 207 16.24 -7.64 -18.80
N THR A 208 15.49 -6.73 -18.22
CA THR A 208 14.59 -7.05 -17.12
C THR A 208 13.65 -8.10 -17.72
N LEU A 209 13.80 -9.36 -17.32
CA LEU A 209 12.84 -10.41 -17.66
C LEU A 209 11.49 -9.91 -17.13
N ARG A 210 10.67 -9.37 -18.03
CA ARG A 210 9.26 -9.20 -17.80
C ARG A 210 8.68 -10.61 -17.74
N ARG A 211 8.55 -11.16 -16.56
CA ARG A 211 7.53 -12.17 -16.33
C ARG A 211 6.21 -11.43 -16.44
N GLU A 212 5.54 -11.60 -17.54
CA GLU A 212 4.08 -11.42 -17.62
C GLU A 212 3.49 -12.55 -16.77
N VAL A 213 3.32 -12.26 -15.50
CA VAL A 213 2.69 -13.21 -14.57
C VAL A 213 1.20 -13.05 -14.79
N ASN A 214 0.58 -14.07 -15.34
CA ASN A 214 -0.87 -14.23 -15.28
C ASN A 214 -1.19 -14.70 -13.85
N VAL A 215 -1.26 -13.72 -12.91
CA VAL A 215 -1.36 -13.95 -11.45
C VAL A 215 -2.52 -14.88 -11.11
N ILE A 216 -3.63 -14.80 -11.85
CA ILE A 216 -4.83 -15.61 -11.61
C ILE A 216 -4.60 -17.08 -12.03
N GLU A 217 -3.88 -17.34 -13.12
CA GLU A 217 -3.56 -18.71 -13.56
C GLU A 217 -2.50 -19.38 -12.67
N GLU A 218 -1.46 -18.64 -12.23
CA GLU A 218 -0.45 -19.18 -11.31
C GLU A 218 -1.03 -19.42 -9.91
N LEU A 219 -1.94 -18.59 -9.43
CA LEU A 219 -2.62 -18.79 -8.14
C LEU A 219 -3.46 -20.09 -8.13
N ASN A 220 -4.18 -20.36 -9.21
CA ASN A 220 -4.96 -21.60 -9.34
C ASN A 220 -4.06 -22.83 -9.40
N ASN A 221 -2.84 -22.75 -9.95
CA ASN A 221 -1.90 -23.87 -10.05
C ASN A 221 -1.08 -24.13 -8.77
N VAL A 222 -1.02 -23.19 -7.84
CA VAL A 222 -0.26 -23.32 -6.56
C VAL A 222 -1.17 -23.76 -5.41
N LEU A 223 -2.49 -23.57 -5.51
CA LEU A 223 -3.45 -23.80 -4.44
C LEU A 223 -4.32 -25.06 -4.65
N PHE A 224 -4.22 -25.73 -5.79
CA PHE A 224 -4.85 -27.00 -6.13
C PHE A 224 -3.82 -27.98 -6.73
#